data_efca01045dca836d0138e73d8034aa46
#
_entry.id   efca01045dca836d0138e73d8034aa46
#
_cell.length_a   1.000
_cell.length_b   1.000
_cell.length_c   1.000
_cell.angle_alpha   90.00
_cell.angle_beta   90.00
_cell.angle_gamma   90.00
#
_symmetry.space_group_name_H-M   'P 1'
#
loop_
_entity.id
_entity.type
_entity.pdbx_description
1 polymer ?
#
loop_
_entity_poly.entity_id
_entity_poly.type
_entity_poly.pdbx_seq_one_letter_code
_entity_poly.pdbx_strand_id
1 'polypeptide(L)'
;LEVYEKDNIGKILTEDFKIFEMGKSWNMDEFDTFLQEASETTISTDWDLSEYRVSLDDNSAHISYVNNGTFVNTDGEVIYSYWLESVYMVKEQGELKLKFLQSDLVNREVR
;
A
#
# COMPACT_ATOMS: atom_id res chain seq x y z
N LEU A 1 5.56 -3.85 -0.52
CA LEU A 1 6.50 -4.45 0.45
C LEU A 1 6.10 -5.88 0.72
N GLU A 2 7.03 -6.82 0.56
CA GLU A 2 6.78 -8.23 0.84
C GLU A 2 6.92 -8.52 2.33
N VAL A 3 7.74 -7.74 3.04
CA VAL A 3 7.88 -7.80 4.48
C VAL A 3 7.47 -6.46 5.06
N TYR A 4 6.46 -6.49 5.91
CA TYR A 4 5.98 -5.28 6.56
C TYR A 4 6.70 -5.05 7.88
N GLU A 5 7.33 -3.88 8.01
CA GLU A 5 7.97 -3.44 9.25
C GLU A 5 7.54 -2.00 9.53
N LYS A 6 6.74 -1.81 10.58
CA LYS A 6 6.16 -0.50 10.92
C LYS A 6 7.22 0.58 11.10
N ASP A 7 8.31 0.27 11.78
CA ASP A 7 9.35 1.24 12.09
C ASP A 7 10.05 1.75 10.83
N ASN A 8 10.26 0.87 9.85
CA ASN A 8 10.87 1.25 8.58
C ASN A 8 9.93 2.09 7.71
N ILE A 9 8.66 1.72 7.69
CA ILE A 9 7.64 2.46 6.93
C ILE A 9 7.40 3.83 7.56
N GLY A 10 7.35 3.93 8.87
CA GLY A 10 7.13 5.19 9.57
C GLY A 10 8.16 6.27 9.24
N LYS A 11 9.36 5.89 8.83
CA LYS A 11 10.40 6.86 8.45
C LYS A 11 10.13 7.55 7.12
N ILE A 12 9.30 6.94 6.26
CA ILE A 12 8.99 7.47 4.93
C ILE A 12 7.57 8.05 4.85
N LEU A 13 6.85 8.11 5.98
CA LEU A 13 5.49 8.63 6.05
C LEU A 13 5.46 9.98 6.73
N THR A 14 4.54 10.85 6.31
CA THR A 14 4.23 12.07 7.06
C THR A 14 3.44 11.72 8.32
N GLU A 15 3.40 12.63 9.29
CA GLU A 15 2.64 12.43 10.53
C GLU A 15 1.14 12.29 10.29
N ASP A 16 0.62 12.97 9.27
CA ASP A 16 -0.80 12.95 8.92
C ASP A 16 -1.15 11.98 7.81
N PHE A 17 -0.29 10.99 7.55
CA PHE A 17 -0.49 10.03 6.50
C PHE A 17 -1.83 9.32 6.61
N LYS A 18 -2.52 9.19 5.47
CA LYS A 18 -3.80 8.48 5.36
C LYS A 18 -3.83 7.56 4.16
N ILE A 19 -4.63 6.50 4.30
CA ILE A 19 -4.91 5.56 3.22
C ILE A 19 -6.42 5.48 3.04
N PHE A 20 -6.87 5.59 1.78
CA PHE A 20 -8.25 5.26 1.41
C PHE A 20 -8.23 3.88 0.78
N GLU A 21 -8.82 2.92 1.45
CA GLU A 21 -8.90 1.54 0.97
C GLU A 21 -10.16 0.86 1.49
N MET A 22 -10.76 0.02 0.67
CA MET A 22 -11.97 -0.73 1.00
C MET A 22 -13.11 0.15 1.52
N GLY A 23 -13.28 1.32 0.89
CA GLY A 23 -14.36 2.25 1.23
C GLY A 23 -14.18 2.96 2.57
N LYS A 24 -12.98 2.95 3.13
CA LYS A 24 -12.70 3.51 4.45
C LYS A 24 -11.45 4.38 4.42
N SER A 25 -11.43 5.42 5.26
CA SER A 25 -10.24 6.21 5.54
C SER A 25 -9.52 5.61 6.74
N TRP A 26 -8.24 5.27 6.57
CA TRP A 26 -7.40 4.66 7.60
C TRP A 26 -6.26 5.61 7.95
N ASN A 27 -5.96 5.75 9.25
CA ASN A 27 -4.66 6.29 9.65
C ASN A 27 -3.63 5.14 9.71
N MET A 28 -2.36 5.48 9.95
CA MET A 28 -1.32 4.45 9.95
C MET A 28 -1.50 3.42 11.07
N ASP A 29 -1.94 3.84 12.26
CA ASP A 29 -2.15 2.93 13.37
C ASP A 29 -3.24 1.91 13.09
N GLU A 30 -4.36 2.35 12.51
CA GLU A 30 -5.45 1.46 12.11
C GLU A 30 -5.01 0.49 11.03
N PHE A 31 -4.28 0.99 10.03
CA PHE A 31 -3.82 0.17 8.92
C PHE A 31 -2.76 -0.83 9.37
N ASP A 32 -1.88 -0.44 10.29
CA ASP A 32 -0.88 -1.33 10.87
C ASP A 32 -1.53 -2.52 11.59
N THR A 33 -2.58 -2.26 12.38
CA THR A 33 -3.33 -3.32 13.05
C THR A 33 -3.95 -4.28 12.03
N PHE A 34 -4.53 -3.74 10.97
CA PHE A 34 -5.10 -4.56 9.88
C PHE A 34 -4.04 -5.44 9.23
N LEU A 35 -2.85 -4.89 8.92
CA LEU A 35 -1.77 -5.65 8.31
C LEU A 35 -1.22 -6.74 9.22
N GLN A 36 -1.12 -6.46 10.51
CA GLN A 36 -0.67 -7.46 11.48
C GLN A 36 -1.64 -8.63 11.57
N GLU A 37 -2.94 -8.36 11.61
CA GLU A 37 -3.96 -9.40 11.62
C GLU A 37 -3.93 -10.22 10.32
N ALA A 38 -3.79 -9.56 9.18
CA ALA A 38 -3.70 -10.25 7.89
C ALA A 38 -2.45 -11.14 7.80
N SER A 39 -1.33 -10.72 8.39
CA SER A 39 -0.09 -11.47 8.34
C SER A 39 -0.16 -12.80 9.09
N GLU A 40 -1.05 -12.92 10.08
CA GLU A 40 -1.22 -14.14 10.86
C GLU A 40 -1.74 -15.31 10.02
N THR A 41 -2.47 -15.03 8.94
CA THR A 41 -3.08 -16.04 8.08
C THR A 41 -2.46 -16.11 6.68
N THR A 42 -1.42 -15.33 6.41
CA THR A 42 -0.77 -15.27 5.10
C THR A 42 0.62 -15.88 5.16
N ILE A 43 0.87 -16.90 4.32
CA ILE A 43 2.17 -17.58 4.23
C ILE A 43 3.12 -16.80 3.33
N SER A 44 2.63 -16.33 2.18
CA SER A 44 3.46 -15.60 1.21
C SER A 44 2.68 -14.51 0.51
N THR A 45 3.39 -13.47 0.10
CA THR A 45 2.84 -12.33 -0.62
C THR A 45 3.77 -12.00 -1.78
N ASP A 46 3.20 -11.83 -2.97
CA ASP A 46 3.94 -11.41 -4.15
C ASP A 46 3.23 -10.20 -4.77
N TRP A 47 3.95 -9.09 -4.90
CA TRP A 47 3.45 -7.84 -5.46
C TRP A 47 4.06 -7.61 -6.84
N ASP A 48 3.21 -7.30 -7.82
CA ASP A 48 3.66 -6.92 -9.16
C ASP A 48 3.10 -5.53 -9.49
N LEU A 49 3.97 -4.53 -9.46
CA LEU A 49 3.62 -3.14 -9.73
C LEU A 49 4.00 -2.79 -11.16
N SER A 50 3.10 -2.16 -11.89
CA SER A 50 3.29 -1.83 -13.30
C SER A 50 2.53 -0.59 -13.70
N GLU A 51 2.75 -0.13 -14.94
CA GLU A 51 2.06 1.00 -15.56
C GLU A 51 2.17 2.28 -14.73
N TYR A 52 3.39 2.63 -14.33
CA TYR A 52 3.67 3.82 -13.54
C TYR A 52 3.44 5.10 -14.33
N ARG A 53 2.80 6.07 -13.68
CA ARG A 53 2.74 7.46 -14.16
C ARG A 53 3.19 8.37 -13.04
N VAL A 54 4.15 9.24 -13.33
CA VAL A 54 4.77 10.11 -12.33
C VAL A 54 4.57 11.57 -12.75
N SER A 55 4.08 12.38 -11.82
CA SER A 55 4.02 13.83 -11.96
C SER A 55 4.82 14.46 -10.83
N LEU A 56 5.76 15.35 -11.18
CA LEU A 56 6.69 15.96 -10.23
C LEU A 56 6.51 17.46 -10.18
N ASP A 57 6.52 18.01 -8.95
CA ASP A 57 6.72 19.42 -8.67
C ASP A 57 7.98 19.59 -7.82
N ASP A 58 8.37 20.84 -7.54
CA ASP A 58 9.55 21.11 -6.71
C ASP A 58 9.47 20.50 -5.31
N ASN A 59 8.26 20.39 -4.76
CA ASN A 59 8.04 19.95 -3.37
C ASN A 59 7.08 18.77 -3.24
N SER A 60 6.63 18.19 -4.36
CA SER A 60 5.68 17.09 -4.31
C SER A 60 5.81 16.16 -5.50
N ALA A 61 5.24 14.97 -5.35
CA ALA A 61 5.15 13.98 -6.42
C ALA A 61 3.84 13.24 -6.32
N HIS A 62 3.25 12.92 -7.46
CA HIS A 62 2.08 12.05 -7.56
C HIS A 62 2.44 10.87 -8.45
N ILE A 63 2.20 9.66 -7.97
CA ILE A 63 2.50 8.43 -8.70
C ILE A 63 1.24 7.58 -8.73
N SER A 64 0.81 7.17 -9.92
CA SER A 64 -0.24 6.18 -10.07
C SER A 64 0.34 4.92 -10.71
N TYR A 65 -0.22 3.77 -10.38
CA TYR A 65 0.27 2.49 -10.88
C TYR A 65 -0.80 1.40 -10.74
N VAL A 66 -0.55 0.28 -11.40
CA VAL A 66 -1.34 -0.94 -11.27
C VAL A 66 -0.62 -1.88 -10.32
N ASN A 67 -1.34 -2.48 -9.39
CA ASN A 67 -0.80 -3.46 -8.46
C ASN A 67 -1.55 -4.78 -8.60
N ASN A 68 -0.82 -5.84 -8.92
CA ASN A 68 -1.35 -7.21 -8.92
C ASN A 68 -0.70 -7.96 -7.76
N GLY A 69 -1.50 -8.35 -6.78
CA GLY A 69 -1.02 -9.07 -5.61
C GLY A 69 -1.45 -10.52 -5.61
N THR A 70 -0.55 -11.41 -5.23
CA THR A 70 -0.84 -12.83 -5.04
C THR A 70 -0.50 -13.20 -3.61
N PHE A 71 -1.48 -13.76 -2.91
CA PHE A 71 -1.33 -14.13 -1.51
C PHE A 71 -1.63 -15.61 -1.34
N VAL A 72 -0.84 -16.29 -0.53
CA VAL A 72 -1.10 -17.68 -0.16
C VAL A 72 -1.41 -17.73 1.33
N ASN A 73 -2.57 -18.26 1.68
CA ASN A 73 -3.02 -18.39 3.06
C ASN A 73 -2.56 -19.69 3.70
N THR A 74 -2.64 -19.74 5.03
CA THR A 74 -2.27 -20.92 5.82
C THR A 74 -3.14 -22.14 5.54
N ASP A 75 -4.34 -21.96 5.01
CA ASP A 75 -5.25 -23.03 4.61
C ASP A 75 -5.03 -23.52 3.16
N GLY A 76 -4.02 -22.97 2.47
CA GLY A 76 -3.70 -23.34 1.10
C GLY A 76 -4.45 -22.57 0.02
N GLU A 77 -5.32 -21.63 0.39
CA GLU A 77 -6.00 -20.79 -0.58
C GLU A 77 -5.03 -19.80 -1.22
N VAL A 78 -5.20 -19.57 -2.52
CA VAL A 78 -4.44 -18.56 -3.26
C VAL A 78 -5.39 -17.43 -3.63
N ILE A 79 -5.03 -16.20 -3.26
CA ILE A 79 -5.85 -15.01 -3.49
C ILE A 79 -5.12 -14.13 -4.50
N TYR A 80 -5.79 -13.82 -5.61
CA TYR A 80 -5.32 -12.89 -6.63
C TYR A 80 -6.12 -11.60 -6.52
N SER A 81 -5.44 -10.48 -6.38
CA SER A 81 -6.07 -9.17 -6.27
C SER A 81 -5.48 -8.19 -7.27
N TYR A 82 -6.33 -7.36 -7.82
CA TYR A 82 -5.97 -6.33 -8.78
C TYR A 82 -6.43 -4.98 -8.25
N TRP A 83 -5.48 -4.06 -8.05
CA TRP A 83 -5.75 -2.72 -7.55
C TRP A 83 -5.28 -1.65 -8.54
N LEU A 84 -6.00 -0.55 -8.56
CA LEU A 84 -5.54 0.71 -9.11
C LEU A 84 -5.18 1.59 -7.92
N GLU A 85 -3.93 2.05 -7.86
CA GLU A 85 -3.43 2.78 -6.70
C GLU A 85 -2.77 4.09 -7.11
N SER A 86 -2.84 5.07 -6.22
CA SER A 86 -2.09 6.32 -6.38
C SER A 86 -1.53 6.77 -5.05
N VAL A 87 -0.33 7.36 -5.09
CA VAL A 87 0.33 7.91 -3.90
C VAL A 87 0.65 9.38 -4.13
N TYR A 88 0.51 10.17 -3.07
CA TYR A 88 0.93 11.54 -3.04
C TYR A 88 2.07 11.69 -2.04
N MET A 89 3.17 12.25 -2.50
CA MET A 89 4.38 12.44 -1.71
C MET A 89 4.68 13.93 -1.59
N VAL A 90 5.18 14.34 -0.44
CA VAL A 90 5.62 15.71 -0.20
C VAL A 90 7.05 15.72 0.29
N LYS A 91 7.75 16.82 0.05
CA LYS A 91 9.11 17.00 0.51
C LYS A 91 9.11 17.61 1.91
N GLU A 92 9.74 16.91 2.85
CA GLU A 92 9.96 17.39 4.22
C GLU A 92 11.45 17.29 4.52
N GLN A 93 12.08 18.42 4.87
CA GLN A 93 13.49 18.45 5.21
C GLN A 93 14.40 17.84 4.13
N GLY A 94 14.04 18.07 2.86
CA GLY A 94 14.82 17.58 1.72
C GLY A 94 14.54 16.13 1.32
N GLU A 95 13.63 15.43 2.01
CA GLU A 95 13.28 14.05 1.71
C GLU A 95 11.81 13.93 1.28
N LEU A 96 11.55 13.05 0.31
CA LEU A 96 10.19 12.72 -0.10
C LEU A 96 9.57 11.76 0.89
N LYS A 97 8.37 12.10 1.37
CA LYS A 97 7.59 11.27 2.28
C LYS A 97 6.19 11.04 1.73
N LEU A 98 5.65 9.87 1.98
CA LEU A 98 4.29 9.52 1.61
C LEU A 98 3.32 10.28 2.51
N LYS A 99 2.39 11.01 1.90
CA LYS A 99 1.34 11.75 2.61
C LYS A 99 -0.02 11.09 2.47
N PHE A 100 -0.29 10.48 1.32
CA PHE A 100 -1.59 9.89 1.04
C PHE A 100 -1.45 8.75 0.05
N LEU A 101 -2.20 7.68 0.30
CA LEU A 101 -2.33 6.54 -0.61
C LEU A 101 -3.82 6.27 -0.83
N GLN A 102 -4.22 6.15 -2.09
CA GLN A 102 -5.53 5.64 -2.45
C GLN A 102 -5.37 4.29 -3.12
N SER A 103 -6.08 3.29 -2.61
CA SER A 103 -6.05 1.94 -3.13
C SER A 103 -7.47 1.51 -3.48
N ASP A 104 -7.71 1.23 -4.75
CA ASP A 104 -9.01 0.84 -5.26
C ASP A 104 -8.94 -0.61 -5.73
N LEU A 105 -9.62 -1.49 -5.01
CA LEU A 105 -9.70 -2.92 -5.36
C LEU A 105 -10.67 -3.11 -6.50
N VAL A 106 -10.16 -3.50 -7.67
CA VAL A 106 -10.97 -3.71 -8.87
C VAL A 106 -11.50 -5.13 -8.94
N ASN A 107 -10.66 -6.10 -8.62
CA ASN A 107 -11.04 -7.51 -8.71
C ASN A 107 -10.27 -8.35 -7.71
N ARG A 108 -10.92 -9.39 -7.21
CA ARG A 108 -10.31 -10.35 -6.29
C ARG A 108 -10.84 -11.73 -6.59
N GLU A 109 -9.93 -12.69 -6.77
CA GLU A 109 -10.27 -14.09 -6.98
C GLU A 109 -9.60 -14.96 -5.92
N VAL A 110 -10.35 -15.94 -5.41
CA VAL A 110 -9.85 -16.92 -4.44
C VAL A 110 -9.87 -18.29 -5.11
N ARG A 111 -8.74 -18.98 -5.05
CA ARG A 111 -8.60 -20.32 -5.66
C ARG A 111 -8.04 -21.34 -4.70
#